data_4f73eaf62ebe3f5c8eaa2b4ecf164700
#
_entry.id   4f73eaf62ebe3f5c8eaa2b4ecf164700
#
_cell.length_a   1.000
_cell.length_b   1.000
_cell.length_c   1.000
_cell.angle_alpha   90.00
_cell.angle_beta   90.00
_cell.angle_gamma   90.00
#
_symmetry.space_group_name_H-M   'P 1'
#
loop_
_entity.id
_entity.type
_entity.pdbx_description
1 polymer ?
#
loop_
_entity_poly.entity_id
_entity_poly.type
_entity_poly.pdbx_seq_one_letter_code
_entity_poly.pdbx_strand_id
1 'polypeptide(L)'
;MLGNITRECELRYLQNGGAVCTTGLATNRRYKKQDGSPSEDVCFIDITFFGRTAEIANQYLSRGKKVLVEGRLKLEQWTDQNGVKRSKHSITVETLQMMEGKAEGGGQKEDAYATSVQEPSTLGVDVPILDKRDQTHRAIMDLNDDEIPF
;
A
#
# COMPACT_ATOMS: atom_id res chain seq x y z
N MET A 1 -4.56 -1.59 6.41
CA MET A 1 -4.96 -2.99 6.11
C MET A 1 -4.54 -3.34 4.69
N LEU A 2 -3.88 -4.46 4.50
CA LEU A 2 -3.45 -4.97 3.18
C LEU A 2 -4.32 -6.15 2.78
N GLY A 3 -4.83 -6.16 1.57
CA GLY A 3 -5.68 -7.24 1.09
C GLY A 3 -6.01 -7.14 -0.40
N ASN A 4 -6.89 -8.01 -0.84
CA ASN A 4 -7.33 -8.06 -2.23
C ASN A 4 -8.79 -7.61 -2.34
N ILE A 5 -9.10 -6.88 -3.40
CA ILE A 5 -10.47 -6.46 -3.70
C ILE A 5 -11.31 -7.68 -4.09
N THR A 6 -12.45 -7.84 -3.45
CA THR A 6 -13.33 -9.02 -3.63
C THR A 6 -14.42 -8.82 -4.67
N ARG A 7 -14.84 -7.58 -4.87
CA ARG A 7 -15.88 -7.20 -5.83
C ARG A 7 -15.55 -5.85 -6.46
N GLU A 8 -16.16 -5.55 -7.56
CA GLU A 8 -16.00 -4.25 -8.21
C GLU A 8 -16.52 -3.11 -7.33
N CYS A 9 -16.00 -1.94 -7.55
CA CYS A 9 -16.36 -0.73 -6.84
C CYS A 9 -17.76 -0.28 -7.27
N GLU A 10 -18.64 -0.13 -6.30
CA GLU A 10 -19.97 0.41 -6.53
C GLU A 10 -19.95 1.91 -6.26
N LEU A 11 -19.87 2.70 -7.33
CA LEU A 11 -19.84 4.16 -7.27
C LEU A 11 -21.25 4.72 -7.19
N ARG A 12 -21.48 5.59 -6.22
CA ARG A 12 -22.71 6.34 -6.04
C ARG A 12 -22.40 7.81 -5.80
N TYR A 13 -23.29 8.69 -6.21
CA TYR A 13 -23.22 10.11 -5.92
C TYR A 13 -24.26 10.48 -4.86
N LEU A 14 -23.81 11.21 -3.85
CA LEU A 14 -24.69 11.78 -2.83
C LEU A 14 -25.42 13.01 -3.38
N GLN A 15 -26.52 13.39 -2.73
CA GLN A 15 -27.30 14.59 -3.13
C GLN A 15 -26.49 15.89 -3.09
N ASN A 16 -25.43 15.93 -2.28
CA ASN A 16 -24.48 17.05 -2.21
C ASN A 16 -23.40 17.01 -3.29
N GLY A 17 -23.47 16.07 -4.24
CA GLY A 17 -22.50 15.89 -5.32
C GLY A 17 -21.24 15.11 -4.95
N GLY A 18 -21.12 14.66 -3.71
CA GLY A 18 -19.98 13.85 -3.26
C GLY A 18 -20.04 12.42 -3.81
N ALA A 19 -18.91 11.93 -4.36
CA ALA A 19 -18.78 10.54 -4.79
C ALA A 19 -18.54 9.62 -3.58
N VAL A 20 -19.19 8.45 -3.59
CA VAL A 20 -18.97 7.37 -2.62
C VAL A 20 -18.81 6.07 -3.38
N CYS A 21 -17.75 5.35 -3.09
CA CYS A 21 -17.51 4.03 -3.66
C CYS A 21 -17.39 2.99 -2.56
N THR A 22 -18.13 1.90 -2.66
CA THR A 22 -18.08 0.80 -1.70
C THR A 22 -17.64 -0.48 -2.39
N THR A 23 -16.72 -1.20 -1.77
CA THR A 23 -16.26 -2.50 -2.22
C THR A 23 -15.88 -3.39 -1.04
N GLY A 24 -15.54 -4.64 -1.29
CA GLY A 24 -15.08 -5.57 -0.27
C GLY A 24 -13.57 -5.79 -0.34
N LEU A 25 -12.96 -5.93 0.80
CA LEU A 25 -11.55 -6.27 0.97
C LEU A 25 -11.43 -7.62 1.67
N ALA A 26 -10.65 -8.54 1.11
CA ALA A 26 -10.26 -9.78 1.74
C ALA A 26 -8.80 -9.71 2.19
N THR A 27 -8.57 -9.91 3.46
CA THR A 27 -7.22 -10.01 4.04
C THR A 27 -7.01 -11.42 4.53
N ASN A 28 -5.93 -12.04 4.11
CA ASN A 28 -5.55 -13.35 4.59
C ASN A 28 -4.29 -13.28 5.46
N ARG A 29 -4.32 -14.03 6.53
CA ARG A 29 -3.19 -14.20 7.45
C ARG A 29 -2.82 -15.66 7.53
N ARG A 30 -1.57 -15.96 7.22
CA ARG A 30 -0.99 -17.28 7.39
C ARG A 30 -0.15 -17.36 8.64
N TYR A 31 -0.36 -18.38 9.44
CA TYR A 31 0.42 -18.61 10.66
C TYR A 31 0.61 -20.12 10.90
N LYS A 32 1.54 -20.44 11.76
CA LYS A 32 1.74 -21.82 12.23
C LYS A 32 1.10 -21.96 13.60
N LYS A 33 0.34 -23.03 13.77
CA LYS A 33 -0.20 -23.43 15.07
C LYS A 33 0.91 -23.97 15.96
N GLN A 34 0.61 -24.15 17.24
CA GLN A 34 1.57 -24.72 18.20
C GLN A 34 2.03 -26.14 17.84
N ASP A 35 1.21 -26.90 17.14
CA ASP A 35 1.51 -28.23 16.61
C ASP A 35 2.39 -28.21 15.34
N GLY A 36 2.77 -27.01 14.87
CA GLY A 36 3.57 -26.81 13.67
C GLY A 36 2.79 -26.86 12.35
N SER A 37 1.48 -27.15 12.39
CA SER A 37 0.63 -27.16 11.18
C SER A 37 0.39 -25.76 10.64
N PRO A 38 0.36 -25.56 9.30
CA PRO A 38 0.00 -24.27 8.71
C PRO A 38 -1.50 -24.01 8.88
N SER A 39 -1.84 -22.78 9.18
CA SER A 39 -3.22 -22.29 9.25
C SER A 39 -3.36 -20.98 8.52
N GLU A 40 -4.55 -20.74 7.99
CA GLU A 40 -4.88 -19.51 7.26
C GLU A 40 -6.22 -18.99 7.75
N ASP A 41 -6.24 -17.70 8.11
CA ASP A 41 -7.46 -16.98 8.44
C ASP A 41 -7.73 -15.95 7.36
N VAL A 42 -8.97 -15.88 6.88
CA VAL A 42 -9.42 -14.89 5.93
C VAL A 42 -10.45 -13.98 6.57
N CYS A 43 -10.20 -12.69 6.52
CA CYS A 43 -11.13 -11.67 7.00
C CYS A 43 -11.68 -10.89 5.82
N PHE A 44 -13.02 -10.83 5.72
CA PHE A 44 -13.73 -10.00 4.75
C PHE A 44 -14.28 -8.77 5.45
N ILE A 45 -14.01 -7.60 4.90
CA ILE A 45 -14.50 -6.33 5.42
C ILE A 45 -14.93 -5.43 4.27
N ASP A 46 -16.01 -4.68 4.48
CA ASP A 46 -16.40 -3.64 3.52
C ASP A 46 -15.58 -2.38 3.76
N ILE A 47 -15.15 -1.79 2.65
CA ILE A 47 -14.41 -0.55 2.62
C ILE A 47 -15.17 0.48 1.81
N THR A 48 -15.17 1.72 2.30
CA THR A 48 -15.88 2.85 1.67
C THR A 48 -14.91 3.98 1.42
N PHE A 49 -14.89 4.43 0.18
CA PHE A 49 -14.13 5.59 -0.27
C PHE A 49 -15.05 6.78 -0.48
N PHE A 50 -14.55 7.98 -0.22
CA PHE A 50 -15.29 9.22 -0.39
C PHE A 50 -14.56 10.19 -1.32
N GLY A 51 -15.34 11.05 -1.98
CA GLY A 51 -14.84 12.12 -2.83
C GLY A 51 -13.94 11.64 -3.95
N ARG A 52 -12.83 12.31 -4.15
CA ARG A 52 -11.88 11.98 -5.22
C ARG A 52 -11.30 10.57 -5.10
N THR A 53 -11.08 10.10 -3.89
CA THR A 53 -10.59 8.72 -3.68
C THR A 53 -11.60 7.68 -4.14
N ALA A 54 -12.91 7.97 -4.05
CA ALA A 54 -13.96 7.10 -4.58
C ALA A 54 -13.94 7.01 -6.11
N GLU A 55 -13.71 8.14 -6.79
CA GLU A 55 -13.58 8.18 -8.25
C GLU A 55 -12.35 7.41 -8.72
N ILE A 56 -11.21 7.61 -8.07
CA ILE A 56 -9.96 6.90 -8.35
C ILE A 56 -10.15 5.40 -8.11
N ALA A 57 -10.78 5.03 -7.00
CA ALA A 57 -11.06 3.64 -6.68
C ALA A 57 -11.94 2.98 -7.76
N ASN A 58 -13.01 3.65 -8.18
CA ASN A 58 -13.87 3.14 -9.25
C ASN A 58 -13.15 2.98 -10.59
N GLN A 59 -12.23 3.89 -10.91
CA GLN A 59 -11.50 3.86 -12.18
C GLN A 59 -10.41 2.78 -12.22
N TYR A 60 -9.70 2.56 -11.13
CA TYR A 60 -8.50 1.73 -11.11
C TYR A 60 -8.66 0.42 -10.35
N LEU A 61 -9.59 0.30 -9.41
CA LEU A 61 -9.79 -0.91 -8.66
C LEU A 61 -10.68 -1.90 -9.41
N SER A 62 -10.21 -3.12 -9.50
CA SER A 62 -10.95 -4.26 -10.01
C SER A 62 -10.82 -5.45 -9.07
N ARG A 63 -11.72 -6.39 -9.19
CA ARG A 63 -11.69 -7.63 -8.41
C ARG A 63 -10.33 -8.31 -8.51
N GLY A 64 -9.76 -8.71 -7.38
CA GLY A 64 -8.48 -9.41 -7.28
C GLY A 64 -7.27 -8.49 -7.12
N LYS A 65 -7.38 -7.19 -7.36
CA LYS A 65 -6.26 -6.27 -7.15
C LYS A 65 -5.87 -6.18 -5.69
N LYS A 66 -4.57 -6.14 -5.45
CA LYS A 66 -3.99 -5.98 -4.12
C LYS A 66 -3.87 -4.49 -3.79
N VAL A 67 -4.36 -4.12 -2.61
CA VAL A 67 -4.37 -2.74 -2.14
C VAL A 67 -3.96 -2.65 -0.67
N LEU A 68 -3.30 -1.58 -0.32
CA LEU A 68 -3.10 -1.14 1.05
C LEU A 68 -4.06 0.02 1.32
N VAL A 69 -4.91 -0.14 2.31
CA VAL A 69 -5.84 0.90 2.74
C VAL A 69 -5.55 1.32 4.18
N GLU A 70 -5.59 2.62 4.40
CA GLU A 70 -5.54 3.24 5.72
C GLU A 70 -6.83 4.01 5.94
N GLY A 71 -7.37 3.94 7.13
CA GLY A 71 -8.64 4.59 7.41
C GLY A 71 -9.18 4.24 8.79
N ARG A 72 -10.41 4.65 9.03
CA ARG A 72 -11.10 4.50 10.31
C ARG A 72 -12.12 3.37 10.26
N LEU A 73 -12.12 2.55 11.30
CA LEU A 73 -13.17 1.57 11.51
C LEU A 73 -14.48 2.27 11.90
N LYS A 74 -15.55 1.91 11.22
CA LYS A 74 -16.89 2.41 11.46
C LYS A 74 -17.82 1.25 11.84
N LEU A 75 -18.56 1.41 12.89
CA LEU A 75 -19.66 0.52 13.26
C LEU A 75 -20.97 1.10 12.75
N GLU A 76 -21.69 0.35 11.95
CA GLU A 76 -23.06 0.65 11.53
C GLU A 76 -24.02 -0.27 12.24
N GLN A 77 -25.07 0.31 12.82
CA GLN A 77 -26.11 -0.43 13.52
C GLN A 77 -27.48 -0.02 12.96
N TRP A 78 -28.32 -1.00 12.70
CA TRP A 78 -29.68 -0.79 12.24
C TRP A 78 -30.60 -1.88 12.76
N THR A 79 -31.90 -1.60 12.71
CA THR A 79 -32.91 -2.59 13.01
C THR A 79 -33.48 -3.11 11.71
N ASP A 80 -33.48 -4.43 11.56
CA ASP A 80 -34.03 -5.11 10.39
C ASP A 80 -35.58 -5.00 10.37
N GLN A 81 -36.18 -5.27 9.23
CA GLN A 81 -37.65 -5.28 9.07
C GLN A 81 -38.36 -6.21 10.05
N ASN A 82 -37.68 -7.22 10.57
CA ASN A 82 -38.14 -8.15 11.57
C ASN A 82 -37.95 -7.68 13.02
N GLY A 83 -37.48 -6.43 13.25
CA GLY A 83 -37.18 -5.90 14.57
C GLY A 83 -35.90 -6.39 15.20
N VAL A 84 -35.05 -7.12 14.44
CA VAL A 84 -33.76 -7.62 14.92
C VAL A 84 -32.68 -6.55 14.75
N LYS A 85 -31.95 -6.27 15.83
CA LYS A 85 -30.79 -5.37 15.79
C LYS A 85 -29.64 -6.04 15.03
N ARG A 86 -29.14 -5.35 14.02
CA ARG A 86 -28.00 -5.77 13.23
C ARG A 86 -26.87 -4.79 13.34
N SER A 87 -25.65 -5.29 13.23
CA SER A 87 -24.46 -4.46 13.21
C SER A 87 -23.47 -4.94 12.15
N LYS A 88 -22.74 -4.00 11.60
CA LYS A 88 -21.73 -4.25 10.59
C LYS A 88 -20.54 -3.33 10.81
N HIS A 89 -19.35 -3.88 10.68
CA HIS A 89 -18.12 -3.10 10.67
C HIS A 89 -17.71 -2.82 9.22
N SER A 90 -17.32 -1.60 8.96
CA SER A 90 -16.75 -1.16 7.69
C SER A 90 -15.55 -0.26 7.94
N ILE A 91 -14.71 -0.07 6.94
CA ILE A 91 -13.58 0.87 7.01
C ILE A 91 -13.87 2.05 6.09
N THR A 92 -13.87 3.25 6.67
CA THR A 92 -13.82 4.49 5.90
C THR A 92 -12.37 4.76 5.52
N VAL A 93 -12.07 4.68 4.23
CA VAL A 93 -10.70 4.79 3.73
C VAL A 93 -10.31 6.26 3.61
N GLU A 94 -9.14 6.60 4.14
CA GLU A 94 -8.50 7.91 4.06
C GLU A 94 -7.37 7.90 3.04
N THR A 95 -6.58 6.82 3.02
CA THR A 95 -5.46 6.65 2.09
C THR A 95 -5.58 5.30 1.37
N LEU A 96 -5.38 5.34 0.07
CA LEU A 96 -5.37 4.16 -0.80
C LEU A 96 -4.02 4.08 -1.53
N GLN A 97 -3.36 2.94 -1.41
CA GLN A 97 -2.18 2.60 -2.20
C GLN A 97 -2.46 1.31 -2.98
N MET A 98 -2.34 1.41 -4.28
CA MET A 98 -2.43 0.23 -5.15
C MET A 98 -1.09 -0.49 -5.13
N MET A 99 -1.13 -1.76 -4.75
CA MET A 99 0.03 -2.62 -4.78
C MET A 99 -0.03 -3.38 -6.11
N GLU A 100 0.80 -3.00 -7.06
CA GLU A 100 0.96 -3.78 -8.28
C GLU A 100 1.59 -5.12 -7.88
N GLY A 101 0.75 -6.12 -7.73
CA GLY A 101 1.19 -7.49 -7.69
C GLY A 101 1.81 -7.80 -9.04
N LYS A 102 3.09 -8.20 -9.06
CA LYS A 102 3.71 -8.80 -10.23
C LYS A 102 2.76 -9.90 -10.70
N ALA A 103 2.04 -9.65 -11.78
CA ALA A 103 1.27 -10.67 -12.45
C ALA A 103 2.30 -11.69 -12.95
N GLU A 104 2.30 -12.87 -12.38
CA GLU A 104 2.87 -14.02 -13.05
C GLU A 104 2.02 -14.29 -14.29
N GLY A 105 2.55 -13.91 -15.42
CA GLY A 105 1.93 -14.19 -16.70
C GLY A 105 2.27 -13.14 -17.75
N GLY A 106 3.43 -13.28 -18.37
CA GLY A 106 3.79 -12.91 -19.71
C GLY A 106 3.36 -11.55 -20.25
N GLY A 107 4.32 -10.66 -20.45
CA GLY A 107 4.13 -9.45 -21.23
C GLY A 107 5.11 -8.36 -20.82
N GLN A 108 6.34 -8.47 -21.33
CA GLN A 108 7.26 -7.36 -21.39
C GLN A 108 6.56 -6.17 -22.04
N LYS A 109 6.42 -5.08 -21.31
CA LYS A 109 6.52 -3.75 -21.86
C LYS A 109 7.52 -3.00 -21.02
N GLU A 110 8.72 -3.06 -21.48
CA GLU A 110 9.73 -2.06 -21.24
C GLU A 110 9.16 -0.75 -21.80
N ASP A 111 8.68 0.10 -20.96
CA ASP A 111 8.66 1.51 -21.29
C ASP A 111 9.97 2.09 -20.80
N ALA A 112 10.91 2.03 -21.75
CA ALA A 112 12.16 2.71 -21.72
C ALA A 112 11.93 4.20 -21.48
N TYR A 113 12.27 4.66 -20.30
CA TYR A 113 12.72 6.03 -20.14
C TYR A 113 14.16 6.11 -20.69
N ALA A 114 14.25 6.12 -21.99
CA ALA A 114 15.47 6.56 -22.66
C ALA A 114 15.51 8.07 -22.56
N THR A 115 16.04 8.57 -21.47
CA THR A 115 16.59 9.91 -21.46
C THR A 115 17.90 9.82 -22.24
N SER A 116 17.84 10.19 -23.49
CA SER A 116 18.99 10.48 -24.30
C SER A 116 19.73 11.66 -23.67
N VAL A 117 20.71 11.39 -22.86
CA VAL A 117 21.76 12.34 -22.56
C VAL A 117 22.83 12.13 -23.66
N GLN A 118 22.78 13.02 -24.63
CA GLN A 118 23.84 13.22 -25.57
C GLN A 118 25.08 13.64 -24.79
N GLU A 119 26.07 12.79 -24.79
CA GLU A 119 27.43 13.21 -24.44
C GLU A 119 27.99 14.13 -25.52
N PRO A 120 28.51 15.29 -25.17
CA PRO A 120 29.42 15.98 -26.06
C PRO A 120 30.80 15.40 -25.85
N SER A 121 31.28 14.73 -26.88
CA SER A 121 32.68 14.39 -27.06
C SER A 121 33.51 15.68 -27.18
N THR A 122 34.34 15.94 -26.21
CA THR A 122 35.52 16.79 -26.39
C THR A 122 36.69 16.23 -25.61
N LEU A 123 37.66 15.74 -26.40
CA LEU A 123 39.10 15.95 -26.31
C LEU A 123 39.73 15.84 -24.91
N GLY A 124 40.69 14.93 -24.90
CA GLY A 124 41.60 14.61 -23.88
C GLY A 124 42.24 15.76 -23.14
N VAL A 125 42.34 15.58 -21.86
CA VAL A 125 43.41 16.15 -21.05
C VAL A 125 43.85 15.04 -20.08
N ASP A 126 45.07 14.60 -20.29
CA ASP A 126 45.85 13.88 -19.32
C ASP A 126 45.85 14.62 -17.99
N VAL A 127 45.50 13.93 -16.93
CA VAL A 127 45.79 14.37 -15.56
C VAL A 127 46.47 13.23 -14.85
N PRO A 128 47.69 13.43 -14.33
CA PRO A 128 48.47 12.37 -13.74
C PRO A 128 47.94 11.92 -12.39
N ILE A 129 48.04 10.65 -12.22
CA ILE A 129 47.88 9.91 -10.98
C ILE A 129 48.81 10.54 -9.92
N LEU A 130 48.24 11.06 -8.87
CA LEU A 130 48.94 11.35 -7.63
C LEU A 130 48.40 10.44 -6.53
N ASP A 131 49.21 9.38 -6.37
CA ASP A 131 49.25 8.57 -5.18
C ASP A 131 49.60 9.45 -3.99
N LYS A 132 48.73 9.49 -2.99
CA LYS A 132 49.08 9.79 -1.63
C LYS A 132 48.19 9.07 -0.66
N ARG A 133 48.75 7.96 -0.21
CA ARG A 133 48.53 7.49 1.15
C ARG A 133 48.60 8.68 2.09
N ASP A 134 47.64 8.84 2.92
CA ASP A 134 47.90 9.15 4.32
C ASP A 134 46.75 8.69 5.21
N GLN A 135 47.22 7.90 6.14
CA GLN A 135 46.61 7.46 7.36
C GLN A 135 46.33 8.63 8.28
N THR A 136 45.21 8.64 8.87
CA THR A 136 44.97 9.01 10.26
C THR A 136 43.62 8.50 10.67
N HIS A 137 43.50 7.43 11.34
CA HIS A 137 43.46 7.24 12.79
C HIS A 137 42.85 8.41 13.57
N ARG A 138 41.82 8.02 14.30
CA ARG A 138 41.12 8.67 15.43
C ARG A 138 39.76 9.22 15.01
N ALA A 139 38.75 8.97 15.75
CA ALA A 139 38.59 8.54 17.12
C ALA A 139 37.27 7.83 17.29
N ILE A 140 37.35 6.76 17.96
CA ILE A 140 36.32 6.16 18.77
C ILE A 140 35.99 7.18 19.86
N MET A 141 34.72 7.51 19.96
CA MET A 141 34.10 7.87 21.22
C MET A 141 32.75 7.23 21.23
N ASP A 142 32.69 6.09 21.84
CA ASP A 142 31.96 5.83 23.06
C ASP A 142 31.13 7.02 23.52
N LEU A 143 29.86 6.88 23.38
CA LEU A 143 28.87 7.41 24.29
C LEU A 143 27.82 6.35 24.50
N ASN A 144 28.10 5.62 25.54
CA ASN A 144 27.16 4.92 26.35
C ASN A 144 26.01 5.81 26.77
N ASP A 145 24.92 5.10 26.99
CA ASP A 145 23.89 5.41 27.97
C ASP A 145 23.13 6.71 27.75
N ASP A 146 21.91 6.50 27.33
CA ASP A 146 20.87 7.02 28.16
C ASP A 146 19.58 6.20 27.99
N GLU A 147 19.24 5.63 29.09
CA GLU A 147 17.98 5.08 29.51
C GLU A 147 16.82 5.78 28.87
N ILE A 148 15.95 4.95 28.31
CA ILE A 148 14.62 5.35 27.95
C ILE A 148 13.80 5.38 29.24
N PRO A 149 13.33 6.53 29.71
CA PRO A 149 12.40 6.58 30.81
C PRO A 149 11.02 6.21 30.32
N PHE A 150 10.46 5.25 30.99
CA PHE A 150 9.05 4.93 30.86
C PHE A 150 8.18 6.06 31.41
#